data_1629d781fe96d5c2a3b6ed44549e6172
#
_entry.id   1629d781fe96d5c2a3b6ed44549e6172
#
_cell.length_a   1.000
_cell.length_b   1.000
_cell.length_c   1.000
_cell.angle_alpha   90.00
_cell.angle_beta   90.00
_cell.angle_gamma   90.00
#
_symmetry.space_group_name_H-M   'P 1'
#
loop_
_entity.id
_entity.type
_entity.pdbx_description
1 polymer ?
#
loop_
_entity_poly.entity_id
_entity_poly.type
_entity_poly.pdbx_seq_one_letter_code
_entity_poly.pdbx_strand_id
1 'polypeptide(L)'
;MVHSRATLGGAVRLFAPADGLAVAEGIETALAVHALTDRPAWAALSAGGVERMVLPTTIREVLVAADNDPSGVGQRAGDALAGRLFREGRKVLVAVPPKPCHGSP
;
A
#
# COMPACT_ATOMS: atom_id res chain seq x y z
N MET A 1 -16.24 17.70 -1.79
CA MET A 1 -15.73 17.25 -2.14
C MET A 1 -15.10 16.05 -1.92
N VAL A 2 -14.41 15.70 -2.48
CA VAL A 2 -13.93 14.43 -2.44
C VAL A 2 -12.88 14.17 -1.49
N HIS A 3 -12.31 15.22 -0.96
CA HIS A 3 -11.18 15.00 -0.14
C HIS A 3 -11.47 14.14 1.06
N SER A 4 -12.59 14.27 1.71
CA SER A 4 -12.81 13.44 2.86
C SER A 4 -13.03 11.99 2.44
N ARG A 5 -13.60 11.76 1.27
CA ARG A 5 -13.70 10.42 0.81
C ARG A 5 -12.37 9.84 0.43
N ALA A 6 -11.48 10.67 -0.06
CA ALA A 6 -10.17 10.19 -0.47
C ALA A 6 -9.38 9.63 0.68
N THR A 7 -9.67 10.06 1.91
CA THR A 7 -8.96 9.56 3.07
C THR A 7 -9.78 8.61 3.90
N LEU A 8 -10.95 8.21 3.42
CA LEU A 8 -11.77 7.30 4.16
C LEU A 8 -11.04 5.98 4.35
N GLY A 9 -11.03 5.48 5.56
CA GLY A 9 -10.32 4.27 5.87
C GLY A 9 -8.82 4.48 6.01
N GLY A 10 -8.38 5.74 6.05
CA GLY A 10 -6.97 6.05 6.27
C GLY A 10 -6.12 6.01 5.03
N ALA A 11 -6.73 6.07 3.86
CA ALA A 11 -5.97 5.97 2.61
C ALA A 11 -6.33 7.08 1.65
N VAL A 12 -5.34 7.51 0.89
CA VAL A 12 -5.56 8.37 -0.26
C VAL A 12 -5.70 7.47 -1.48
N ARG A 13 -6.84 7.56 -2.12
CA ARG A 13 -7.16 6.71 -3.26
C ARG A 13 -6.76 7.43 -4.53
N LEU A 14 -5.54 7.17 -4.96
CA LEU A 14 -4.99 7.84 -6.13
C LEU A 14 -5.66 7.37 -7.43
N PHE A 15 -6.16 6.16 -7.43
CA PHE A 15 -6.78 5.57 -8.61
C PHE A 15 -8.03 4.82 -8.18
N ALA A 16 -8.95 4.63 -9.12
CA ALA A 16 -10.13 3.83 -8.84
C ALA A 16 -9.71 2.39 -8.57
N PRO A 17 -10.36 1.72 -7.61
CA PRO A 17 -9.98 0.36 -7.30
C PRO A 17 -10.38 -0.61 -8.41
N ALA A 18 -9.65 -1.70 -8.50
CA ALA A 18 -9.95 -2.79 -9.41
C ALA A 18 -9.76 -4.08 -8.63
N ASP A 19 -9.86 -5.23 -9.30
CA ASP A 19 -9.64 -6.50 -8.62
C ASP A 19 -8.29 -6.53 -7.93
N GLY A 20 -7.27 -5.99 -8.57
CA GLY A 20 -5.94 -5.89 -8.00
C GLY A 20 -5.66 -4.46 -7.58
N LEU A 21 -5.09 -4.30 -6.41
CA LEU A 21 -4.79 -2.99 -5.86
C LEU A 21 -3.40 -3.04 -5.22
N ALA A 22 -2.64 -1.96 -5.37
CA ALA A 22 -1.39 -1.80 -4.66
C ALA A 22 -1.60 -0.82 -3.51
N VAL A 23 -0.98 -1.10 -2.38
CA VAL A 23 -1.09 -0.27 -1.20
C VAL A 23 0.31 0.08 -0.72
N ALA A 24 0.55 1.33 -0.43
CA ALA A 24 1.84 1.79 0.08
C ALA A 24 1.62 2.83 1.16
N GLU A 25 2.66 3.10 1.94
CA GLU A 25 2.57 4.12 2.97
C GLU A 25 2.56 5.51 2.34
N GLY A 26 3.50 5.78 1.45
CA GLY A 26 3.66 7.11 0.89
C GLY A 26 3.15 7.24 -0.52
N ILE A 27 2.86 8.47 -0.90
CA ILE A 27 2.35 8.75 -2.24
C ILE A 27 3.38 8.42 -3.31
N GLU A 28 4.65 8.73 -3.06
CA GLU A 28 5.68 8.45 -4.05
C GLU A 28 5.83 6.97 -4.31
N THR A 29 5.82 6.16 -3.25
CA THR A 29 5.90 4.73 -3.41
C THR A 29 4.67 4.19 -4.14
N ALA A 30 3.50 4.71 -3.80
CA ALA A 30 2.28 4.28 -4.46
C ALA A 30 2.32 4.58 -5.96
N LEU A 31 2.77 5.78 -6.31
CA LEU A 31 2.87 6.14 -7.72
C LEU A 31 3.92 5.31 -8.45
N ALA A 32 5.04 5.02 -7.80
CA ALA A 32 6.07 4.20 -8.41
C ALA A 32 5.57 2.77 -8.65
N VAL A 33 4.86 2.21 -7.69
CA VAL A 33 4.31 0.87 -7.85
C VAL A 33 3.28 0.85 -8.96
N HIS A 34 2.44 1.88 -9.02
CA HIS A 34 1.49 1.99 -10.11
C HIS A 34 2.21 2.01 -11.46
N ALA A 35 3.28 2.78 -11.57
CA ALA A 35 4.02 2.90 -12.82
C ALA A 35 4.65 1.56 -13.22
N LEU A 36 5.09 0.78 -12.24
CA LEU A 36 5.76 -0.48 -12.53
C LEU A 36 4.79 -1.63 -12.78
N THR A 37 3.64 -1.62 -12.16
CA THR A 37 2.72 -2.76 -12.19
C THR A 37 1.43 -2.49 -12.91
N ASP A 38 1.16 -1.23 -13.22
CA ASP A 38 -0.10 -0.81 -13.84
C ASP A 38 -1.31 -1.10 -12.95
N ARG A 39 -1.10 -1.31 -11.67
CA ARG A 39 -2.19 -1.51 -10.71
C ARG A 39 -2.62 -0.18 -10.15
N PRO A 40 -3.91 0.01 -9.86
CA PRO A 40 -4.32 1.15 -9.05
C PRO A 40 -3.58 1.10 -7.72
N ALA A 41 -3.24 2.25 -7.19
CA ALA A 41 -2.46 2.30 -5.96
C ALA A 41 -3.07 3.30 -5.00
N TRP A 42 -3.06 2.95 -3.73
CA TRP A 42 -3.54 3.81 -2.66
C TRP A 42 -2.40 4.05 -1.68
N ALA A 43 -2.34 5.25 -1.12
CA ALA A 43 -1.32 5.62 -0.15
C ALA A 43 -1.98 5.80 1.21
N ALA A 44 -1.42 5.15 2.23
CA ALA A 44 -1.99 5.20 3.57
C ALA A 44 -1.51 6.41 4.36
N LEU A 45 -0.40 6.99 3.96
CA LEU A 45 0.19 8.20 4.54
C LEU A 45 0.86 7.99 5.89
N SER A 46 0.78 6.82 6.48
CA SER A 46 1.50 6.50 7.71
C SER A 46 1.53 5.00 7.91
N ALA A 47 2.45 4.54 8.75
CA ALA A 47 2.51 3.13 9.09
C ALA A 47 1.23 2.68 9.78
N GLY A 48 0.71 3.50 10.69
CA GLY A 48 -0.55 3.16 11.33
C GLY A 48 -1.69 3.09 10.35
N GLY A 49 -1.69 3.96 9.34
CA GLY A 49 -2.69 3.90 8.29
C GLY A 49 -2.60 2.62 7.48
N VAL A 50 -1.38 2.13 7.23
CA VAL A 50 -1.20 0.87 6.53
C VAL A 50 -1.84 -0.25 7.33
N GLU A 51 -1.53 -0.32 8.64
CA GLU A 51 -2.07 -1.40 9.47
C GLU A 51 -3.58 -1.40 9.53
N ARG A 52 -4.18 -0.21 9.54
CA ARG A 52 -5.62 -0.09 9.75
C ARG A 52 -6.43 0.03 8.47
N MET A 53 -5.77 -0.04 7.33
CA MET A 53 -6.46 0.16 6.07
C MET A 53 -7.58 -0.85 5.87
N VAL A 54 -8.72 -0.36 5.42
CA VAL A 54 -9.89 -1.19 5.14
C VAL A 54 -10.15 -1.14 3.65
N LEU A 55 -10.26 -2.30 3.03
CA LEU A 55 -10.46 -2.40 1.59
C LEU A 55 -11.85 -2.92 1.27
N PRO A 56 -12.43 -2.44 0.16
CA PRO A 56 -13.70 -3.02 -0.29
C PRO A 56 -13.57 -4.52 -0.55
N THR A 57 -14.66 -5.23 -0.35
CA THR A 57 -14.66 -6.68 -0.53
C THR A 57 -14.45 -7.08 -1.99
N THR A 58 -14.65 -6.15 -2.92
CA THR A 58 -14.46 -6.43 -4.33
C THR A 58 -12.97 -6.56 -4.71
N ILE A 59 -12.08 -6.08 -3.86
CA ILE A 59 -10.65 -6.16 -4.13
C ILE A 59 -10.15 -7.52 -3.67
N ARG A 60 -9.75 -8.34 -4.62
CA ARG A 60 -9.36 -9.71 -4.34
C ARG A 60 -7.88 -9.93 -4.24
N GLU A 61 -7.09 -9.10 -4.90
CA GLU A 61 -5.65 -9.25 -4.92
C GLU A 61 -5.00 -7.95 -4.49
N VAL A 62 -4.07 -8.02 -3.57
CA VAL A 62 -3.45 -6.82 -3.02
C VAL A 62 -1.93 -6.98 -3.04
N LEU A 63 -1.26 -5.97 -3.57
CA LEU A 63 0.19 -5.88 -3.50
C LEU A 63 0.51 -4.86 -2.41
N VAL A 64 1.09 -5.30 -1.32
CA VAL A 64 1.48 -4.41 -0.23
C VAL A 64 2.93 -4.02 -0.46
N ALA A 65 3.15 -2.74 -0.75
CA ALA A 65 4.50 -2.23 -0.98
C ALA A 65 4.98 -1.59 0.31
N ALA A 66 5.84 -2.28 1.02
CA ALA A 66 6.33 -1.82 2.32
C ALA A 66 7.57 -0.97 2.12
N ASP A 67 7.65 0.14 2.83
CA ASP A 67 8.82 0.98 2.75
C ASP A 67 10.03 0.28 3.34
N ASN A 68 11.16 0.49 2.70
CA ASN A 68 12.40 -0.12 3.14
C ASN A 68 13.16 0.90 3.97
N ASP A 69 12.77 1.05 5.23
CA ASP A 69 13.40 2.01 6.09
C ASP A 69 14.20 1.31 7.21
N PRO A 70 15.20 1.99 7.76
CA PRO A 70 16.07 1.33 8.74
C PRO A 70 15.37 0.93 10.02
N SER A 71 14.28 1.60 10.38
CA SER A 71 13.58 1.28 11.62
C SER A 71 12.75 0.00 11.49
N GLY A 72 12.39 -0.38 10.28
CA GLY A 72 11.54 -1.54 10.06
C GLY A 72 10.07 -1.29 10.36
N VAL A 73 9.70 -0.07 10.71
CA VAL A 73 8.31 0.22 11.06
C VAL A 73 7.40 0.03 9.87
N GLY A 74 7.82 0.51 8.70
CA GLY A 74 7.01 0.34 7.49
C GLY A 74 6.86 -1.12 7.11
N GLN A 75 7.92 -1.90 7.26
CA GLN A 75 7.86 -3.31 6.93
C GLN A 75 6.94 -4.05 7.88
N ARG A 76 7.00 -3.75 9.16
CA ARG A 76 6.13 -4.39 10.13
C ARG A 76 4.67 -4.04 9.88
N ALA A 77 4.40 -2.78 9.55
CA ALA A 77 3.03 -2.36 9.24
C ALA A 77 2.52 -3.07 8.00
N GLY A 78 3.36 -3.17 6.97
CA GLY A 78 2.99 -3.88 5.76
C GLY A 78 2.72 -5.36 6.02
N ASP A 79 3.56 -5.99 6.85
CA ASP A 79 3.35 -7.39 7.18
C ASP A 79 2.07 -7.59 7.97
N ALA A 80 1.76 -6.68 8.88
CA ALA A 80 0.53 -6.78 9.67
C ALA A 80 -0.69 -6.67 8.75
N LEU A 81 -0.66 -5.72 7.82
CA LEU A 81 -1.75 -5.60 6.87
C LEU A 81 -1.86 -6.83 5.99
N ALA A 82 -0.73 -7.30 5.47
CA ALA A 82 -0.73 -8.47 4.59
C ALA A 82 -1.32 -9.68 5.30
N GLY A 83 -0.96 -9.88 6.55
CA GLY A 83 -1.51 -11.00 7.32
C GLY A 83 -3.01 -10.90 7.50
N ARG A 84 -3.49 -9.70 7.79
CA ARG A 84 -4.93 -9.52 7.96
C ARG A 84 -5.68 -9.74 6.65
N LEU A 85 -5.17 -9.18 5.55
CA LEU A 85 -5.81 -9.35 4.25
C LEU A 85 -5.82 -10.81 3.82
N PHE A 86 -4.74 -11.52 4.10
CA PHE A 86 -4.68 -12.93 3.79
C PHE A 86 -5.75 -13.71 4.57
N ARG A 87 -5.92 -13.38 5.84
CA ARG A 87 -6.95 -14.03 6.65
C ARG A 87 -8.35 -13.70 6.18
N GLU A 88 -8.51 -12.58 5.48
CA GLU A 88 -9.79 -12.21 4.88
C GLU A 88 -10.05 -12.96 3.58
N GLY A 89 -9.12 -13.79 3.15
CA GLY A 89 -9.31 -14.59 1.95
C GLY A 89 -8.79 -13.95 0.68
N ARG A 90 -7.99 -12.90 0.78
CA ARG A 90 -7.47 -12.23 -0.39
C ARG A 90 -6.11 -12.81 -0.78
N LYS A 91 -5.78 -12.68 -2.04
CA LYS A 91 -4.44 -13.01 -2.51
C LYS A 91 -3.55 -11.82 -2.21
N VAL A 92 -2.45 -12.06 -1.50
CA VAL A 92 -1.61 -10.96 -1.04
C VAL A 92 -0.16 -11.20 -1.46
N LEU A 93 0.44 -10.15 -2.00
CA LEU A 93 1.86 -10.12 -2.30
C LEU A 93 2.48 -9.00 -1.50
N VAL A 94 3.67 -9.23 -0.99
CA VAL A 94 4.39 -8.18 -0.26
C VAL A 94 5.67 -7.89 -1.01
N ALA A 95 5.91 -6.62 -1.28
CA ALA A 95 7.13 -6.19 -1.96
C ALA A 95 7.79 -5.12 -1.13
N VAL A 96 9.10 -5.21 -1.01
CA VAL A 96 9.89 -4.17 -0.36
C VAL A 96 10.77 -3.58 -1.47
N PRO A 97 10.45 -2.38 -1.94
CA PRO A 97 11.24 -1.80 -3.02
C PRO A 97 12.67 -1.61 -2.57
N PRO A 98 13.63 -1.73 -3.47
CA PRO A 98 15.00 -1.49 -3.10
C PRO A 98 15.18 -0.02 -2.73
N LYS A 99 16.15 0.24 -1.90
CA LYS A 99 16.47 1.62 -1.58
C LYS A 99 16.91 2.34 -2.83
N PRO A 100 16.59 3.62 -2.95
CA PRO A 100 17.10 4.41 -4.06
C PRO A 100 18.61 4.34 -4.09
N CYS A 101 19.15 4.25 -5.26
CA CYS A 101 20.58 4.15 -5.39
C CYS A 101 21.27 5.48 -5.37
N HIS A 102 20.53 6.55 -5.42
CA HIS A 102 21.19 7.84 -5.40
C HIS A 102 21.91 7.98 -4.11
N GLY A 103 22.97 8.55 -4.12
CA GLY A 103 23.77 8.70 -2.95
C GLY A 103 24.44 7.45 -2.53
N SER A 104 24.10 6.38 -3.12
CA SER A 104 24.78 5.22 -2.80
C SER A 104 25.88 5.13 -3.72
N PRO A 105 26.93 5.08 -3.27
CA PRO A 105 28.02 4.92 -4.21
C PRO A 105 28.04 3.56 -4.69
#